data_68e4b98683126f14ac52a47d11486e06
#
_entry.id   68e4b98683126f14ac52a47d11486e06
#
_cell.length_a   1.000
_cell.length_b   1.000
_cell.length_c   1.000
_cell.angle_alpha   90.00
_cell.angle_beta   90.00
_cell.angle_gamma   90.00
#
_symmetry.space_group_name_H-M   'P 1'
#
loop_
_entity.id
_entity.type
_entity.pdbx_description
1 polymer ?
#
loop_
_entity_poly.entity_id
_entity_poly.type
_entity_poly.pdbx_seq_one_letter_code
_entity_poly.pdbx_strand_id
1 'polypeptide(L)'
;MKFVDRSKEIAALEREYHREEASLVIIYGRRRVGKTELIRHFIQDKNALYFLATEESEAMNRHAFQQQIADFLESDLLREAVIDRWEIIFQQLVLAANEKRLVIVIDEFQYIGKSNPAFLSVFQKIWDTLLSKANVMVILCGSLVSMMMSQTLNYDSPIYGRRTAQIRLRPISFAHYHEFFAEQMPMGELVKRYSLTGGVPKYIEMFKNSGDLTEAIRSSLLNPASYLFDEPNFLLQKEVTDVGSYFSILRVIAAGNHKASKIAALLQQKQTNLPRYLKVLIDLDLLEREVPVTEANPEKSKKGLYRIKDNFINFWFQFVYPNRSYIEMGHTDFVMARLEKNFIDNHVSFAYEQICQDKLWELSAEGKLPGVLERVGRWWDNTHEIDVAGISEADDLLVLGECKFWAGPVGINILAQLEQKAEFVDWHKDTRQTVYILFSINGFSVDLQAVASARHDVILV
;
A
#
# COMPACT_ATOMS: atom_id res chain seq x y z
N MET A 1 -1.37 15.05 13.26
CA MET A 1 -0.99 14.88 11.83
C MET A 1 -2.09 15.50 10.98
N LYS A 2 -1.79 16.12 9.83
CA LYS A 2 -2.83 16.54 8.89
C LYS A 2 -3.50 15.28 8.32
N PHE A 3 -4.82 15.20 8.38
CA PHE A 3 -5.58 14.13 7.74
C PHE A 3 -5.64 14.42 6.23
N VAL A 4 -5.04 13.56 5.42
CA VAL A 4 -4.83 13.76 3.99
C VAL A 4 -5.29 12.51 3.25
N ASP A 5 -5.95 12.71 2.08
CA ASP A 5 -6.53 11.63 1.28
C ASP A 5 -7.49 10.79 2.16
N ARG A 6 -8.21 9.88 1.74
CA ARG A 6 -9.14 9.02 2.51
C ARG A 6 -10.61 9.36 2.31
N SER A 7 -10.91 10.21 1.36
CA SER A 7 -12.32 10.54 1.04
C SER A 7 -13.14 9.30 0.65
N LYS A 8 -12.51 8.35 -0.06
CA LYS A 8 -13.14 7.09 -0.48
C LYS A 8 -13.41 6.17 0.72
N GLU A 9 -12.44 6.05 1.63
CA GLU A 9 -12.57 5.23 2.83
C GLU A 9 -13.59 5.82 3.80
N ILE A 10 -13.57 7.14 4.02
CA ILE A 10 -14.59 7.82 4.83
C ILE A 10 -15.97 7.64 4.21
N ALA A 11 -16.14 7.85 2.90
CA ALA A 11 -17.43 7.64 2.23
C ALA A 11 -17.93 6.19 2.35
N ALA A 12 -17.02 5.21 2.35
CA ALA A 12 -17.38 3.81 2.59
C ALA A 12 -17.83 3.57 4.04
N LEU A 13 -17.14 4.17 5.02
CA LEU A 13 -17.53 4.09 6.45
C LEU A 13 -18.86 4.79 6.71
N GLU A 14 -19.09 5.96 6.11
CA GLU A 14 -20.37 6.68 6.25
C GLU A 14 -21.53 5.88 5.65
N ARG A 15 -21.35 5.24 4.50
CA ARG A 15 -22.40 4.34 3.95
C ARG A 15 -22.75 3.21 4.90
N GLU A 16 -21.75 2.58 5.53
CA GLU A 16 -21.99 1.51 6.49
C GLU A 16 -22.62 2.04 7.80
N TYR A 17 -22.29 3.27 8.20
CA TYR A 17 -22.90 3.91 9.37
C TYR A 17 -24.38 4.25 9.16
N HIS A 18 -24.79 4.61 7.94
CA HIS A 18 -26.17 4.97 7.62
C HIS A 18 -27.03 3.79 7.16
N ARG A 19 -26.53 2.54 7.24
CA ARG A 19 -27.37 1.35 6.98
C ARG A 19 -28.45 1.23 8.07
N GLU A 20 -29.62 0.73 7.66
CA GLU A 20 -30.68 0.40 8.61
C GLU A 20 -30.32 -0.83 9.46
N GLU A 21 -29.63 -1.80 8.86
CA GLU A 21 -29.17 -3.01 9.50
C GLU A 21 -27.82 -2.82 10.18
N ALA A 22 -27.48 -3.72 11.10
CA ALA A 22 -26.14 -3.77 11.69
C ALA A 22 -25.06 -3.94 10.62
N SER A 23 -23.90 -3.31 10.82
CA SER A 23 -22.78 -3.43 9.90
C SER A 23 -21.52 -3.93 10.60
N LEU A 24 -20.77 -4.79 9.90
CA LEU A 24 -19.47 -5.32 10.31
C LEU A 24 -18.42 -4.95 9.27
N VAL A 25 -17.57 -4.01 9.61
CA VAL A 25 -16.53 -3.48 8.75
C VAL A 25 -15.16 -3.99 9.19
N ILE A 26 -14.40 -4.52 8.24
CA ILE A 26 -13.02 -4.96 8.48
C ILE A 26 -12.08 -3.91 7.88
N ILE A 27 -11.22 -3.30 8.73
CA ILE A 27 -10.17 -2.37 8.30
C ILE A 27 -8.81 -3.03 8.52
N TYR A 28 -8.05 -3.20 7.46
CA TYR A 28 -6.72 -3.78 7.57
C TYR A 28 -5.73 -3.10 6.63
N GLY A 29 -4.47 -3.31 6.88
CA GLY A 29 -3.36 -2.73 6.13
C GLY A 29 -2.14 -2.68 7.02
N ARG A 30 -0.97 -2.59 6.43
CA ARG A 30 0.27 -2.66 7.21
C ARG A 30 0.37 -1.54 8.25
N ARG A 31 1.30 -1.67 9.16
CA ARG A 31 1.55 -0.65 10.19
C ARG A 31 1.84 0.71 9.57
N ARG A 32 1.43 1.79 10.26
CA ARG A 32 1.78 3.20 9.94
C ARG A 32 1.12 3.82 8.72
N VAL A 33 0.20 3.10 8.06
CA VAL A 33 -0.58 3.65 6.94
C VAL A 33 -1.74 4.57 7.38
N GLY A 34 -1.96 4.74 8.71
CA GLY A 34 -2.94 5.69 9.25
C GLY A 34 -4.31 5.09 9.58
N LYS A 35 -4.42 3.76 9.85
CA LYS A 35 -5.70 3.11 10.20
C LYS A 35 -6.37 3.71 11.43
N THR A 36 -5.63 3.83 12.53
CA THR A 36 -6.12 4.41 13.79
C THR A 36 -6.56 5.86 13.60
N GLU A 37 -5.84 6.64 12.78
CA GLU A 37 -6.19 8.02 12.47
C GLU A 37 -7.47 8.11 11.63
N LEU A 38 -7.63 7.23 10.63
CA LEU A 38 -8.87 7.10 9.86
C LEU A 38 -10.07 6.83 10.78
N ILE A 39 -9.93 5.86 11.68
CA ILE A 39 -11.00 5.48 12.61
C ILE A 39 -11.33 6.64 13.57
N ARG A 40 -10.31 7.25 14.17
CA ARG A 40 -10.50 8.39 15.09
C ARG A 40 -11.20 9.57 14.41
N HIS A 41 -10.80 9.88 13.17
CA HIS A 41 -11.44 10.92 12.39
C HIS A 41 -12.90 10.57 12.09
N PHE A 42 -13.19 9.32 11.74
CA PHE A 42 -14.55 8.87 11.45
C PHE A 42 -15.48 8.89 12.66
N ILE A 43 -14.99 8.52 13.86
CA ILE A 43 -15.82 8.40 15.06
C ILE A 43 -15.93 9.70 15.88
N GLN A 44 -15.26 10.78 15.48
CA GLN A 44 -15.09 12.00 16.28
C GLN A 44 -16.42 12.62 16.74
N ASP A 45 -17.46 12.53 15.92
CA ASP A 45 -18.79 13.11 16.12
C ASP A 45 -19.87 12.03 16.36
N LYS A 46 -19.48 10.78 16.57
CA LYS A 46 -20.39 9.63 16.67
C LYS A 46 -20.44 9.07 18.09
N ASN A 47 -21.56 8.43 18.43
CA ASN A 47 -21.66 7.61 19.63
C ASN A 47 -20.80 6.36 19.45
N ALA A 48 -19.58 6.35 19.99
CA ALA A 48 -18.59 5.35 19.68
C ALA A 48 -17.81 4.87 20.92
N LEU A 49 -17.64 3.55 21.00
CA LEU A 49 -16.70 2.90 21.89
C LEU A 49 -15.46 2.48 21.09
N TYR A 50 -14.28 2.94 21.49
CA TYR A 50 -13.01 2.56 20.87
C TYR A 50 -12.18 1.74 21.84
N PHE A 51 -11.91 0.48 21.53
CA PHE A 51 -11.07 -0.44 22.29
C PHE A 51 -9.81 -0.79 21.51
N LEU A 52 -8.66 -0.70 22.16
CA LEU A 52 -7.37 -1.15 21.62
C LEU A 52 -6.99 -2.47 22.29
N ALA A 53 -7.01 -3.56 21.53
CA ALA A 53 -6.54 -4.85 21.99
C ALA A 53 -5.00 -4.91 22.05
N THR A 54 -4.49 -5.62 23.04
CA THR A 54 -3.05 -5.75 23.32
C THR A 54 -2.54 -7.17 23.09
N GLU A 55 -1.21 -7.35 22.98
CA GLU A 55 -0.58 -8.65 22.84
C GLU A 55 -0.51 -9.42 24.18
N GLU A 56 -1.59 -9.33 24.95
CA GLU A 56 -1.79 -10.01 26.25
C GLU A 56 -2.71 -11.22 26.10
N SER A 57 -2.99 -11.90 27.22
CA SER A 57 -3.95 -13.00 27.23
C SER A 57 -5.36 -12.52 26.86
N GLU A 58 -6.18 -13.43 26.33
CA GLU A 58 -7.59 -13.12 26.02
C GLU A 58 -8.36 -12.65 27.26
N ALA A 59 -8.09 -13.23 28.44
CA ALA A 59 -8.73 -12.84 29.69
C ALA A 59 -8.39 -11.38 30.10
N MET A 60 -7.15 -10.94 29.88
CA MET A 60 -6.74 -9.54 30.14
C MET A 60 -7.42 -8.59 29.16
N ASN A 61 -7.45 -8.92 27.87
CA ASN A 61 -8.17 -8.14 26.87
C ASN A 61 -9.67 -8.05 27.17
N ARG A 62 -10.29 -9.15 27.60
CA ARG A 62 -11.69 -9.19 27.99
C ARG A 62 -11.98 -8.28 29.19
N HIS A 63 -11.14 -8.36 30.22
CA HIS A 63 -11.27 -7.49 31.37
C HIS A 63 -11.08 -6.01 31.00
N ALA A 64 -10.06 -5.67 30.22
CA ALA A 64 -9.82 -4.31 29.75
C ALA A 64 -11.00 -3.77 28.91
N PHE A 65 -11.57 -4.61 28.04
CA PHE A 65 -12.77 -4.25 27.28
C PHE A 65 -13.98 -4.00 28.18
N GLN A 66 -14.19 -4.86 29.19
CA GLN A 66 -15.23 -4.67 30.19
C GLN A 66 -15.07 -3.35 30.94
N GLN A 67 -13.85 -3.01 31.40
CA GLN A 67 -13.59 -1.75 32.10
C GLN A 67 -13.91 -0.54 31.22
N GLN A 68 -13.55 -0.60 29.95
CA GLN A 68 -13.82 0.48 28.99
C GLN A 68 -15.33 0.64 28.72
N ILE A 69 -16.09 -0.45 28.70
CA ILE A 69 -17.55 -0.40 28.60
C ILE A 69 -18.15 0.17 29.91
N ALA A 70 -17.63 -0.21 31.09
CA ALA A 70 -18.07 0.35 32.36
C ALA A 70 -17.87 1.87 32.40
N ASP A 71 -16.74 2.37 31.90
CA ASP A 71 -16.48 3.80 31.81
C ASP A 71 -17.40 4.48 30.78
N PHE A 72 -17.62 3.86 29.64
CA PHE A 72 -18.51 4.38 28.57
C PHE A 72 -19.98 4.47 29.04
N LEU A 73 -20.43 3.53 29.89
CA LEU A 73 -21.79 3.45 30.39
C LEU A 73 -21.93 4.13 31.77
N GLU A 74 -20.86 4.65 32.35
CA GLU A 74 -20.80 5.21 33.70
C GLU A 74 -21.35 4.23 34.76
N SER A 75 -21.02 2.93 34.62
CA SER A 75 -21.57 1.82 35.43
C SER A 75 -20.57 1.26 36.43
N ASP A 76 -20.70 1.61 37.71
CA ASP A 76 -19.87 1.04 38.77
C ASP A 76 -20.10 -0.46 38.94
N LEU A 77 -21.33 -0.92 38.71
CA LEU A 77 -21.66 -2.34 38.74
C LEU A 77 -20.82 -3.15 37.75
N LEU A 78 -20.70 -2.66 36.51
CA LEU A 78 -19.88 -3.31 35.47
C LEU A 78 -18.39 -3.21 35.78
N ARG A 79 -17.96 -2.15 36.49
CA ARG A 79 -16.57 -1.96 36.86
C ARG A 79 -16.13 -2.97 37.93
N GLU A 80 -16.97 -3.29 38.87
CA GLU A 80 -16.68 -4.20 40.00
C GLU A 80 -17.01 -5.67 39.67
N ALA A 81 -17.88 -5.94 38.69
CA ALA A 81 -18.29 -7.29 38.34
C ALA A 81 -17.13 -8.10 37.76
N VAL A 82 -17.09 -9.40 38.05
CA VAL A 82 -16.20 -10.36 37.41
C VAL A 82 -16.99 -11.07 36.29
N ILE A 83 -16.75 -10.66 35.05
CA ILE A 83 -17.42 -11.25 33.87
C ILE A 83 -16.40 -12.03 33.04
N ASP A 84 -16.60 -13.34 32.95
CA ASP A 84 -15.70 -14.28 32.28
C ASP A 84 -16.16 -14.63 30.82
N ARG A 85 -17.29 -14.06 30.38
CA ARG A 85 -17.92 -14.35 29.08
C ARG A 85 -18.11 -13.09 28.26
N TRP A 86 -17.57 -13.09 27.04
CA TRP A 86 -17.71 -12.01 26.08
C TRP A 86 -19.17 -11.69 25.74
N GLU A 87 -20.02 -12.73 25.61
CA GLU A 87 -21.44 -12.55 25.27
C GLU A 87 -22.14 -11.63 26.27
N ILE A 88 -21.83 -11.78 27.58
CA ILE A 88 -22.46 -10.97 28.62
C ILE A 88 -21.99 -9.52 28.49
N ILE A 89 -20.70 -9.30 28.24
CA ILE A 89 -20.14 -7.96 28.09
C ILE A 89 -20.76 -7.24 26.87
N PHE A 90 -20.84 -7.89 25.73
CA PHE A 90 -21.50 -7.32 24.54
C PHE A 90 -23.00 -7.09 24.74
N GLN A 91 -23.68 -7.95 25.52
CA GLN A 91 -25.08 -7.76 25.83
C GLN A 91 -25.33 -6.47 26.63
N GLN A 92 -24.49 -6.16 27.62
CA GLN A 92 -24.59 -4.91 28.39
C GLN A 92 -24.41 -3.69 27.47
N LEU A 93 -23.46 -3.76 26.54
CA LEU A 93 -23.19 -2.68 25.60
C LEU A 93 -24.38 -2.44 24.64
N VAL A 94 -24.98 -3.52 24.10
CA VAL A 94 -26.14 -3.42 23.21
C VAL A 94 -27.39 -2.90 23.94
N LEU A 95 -27.61 -3.28 25.18
CA LEU A 95 -28.73 -2.78 26.00
C LEU A 95 -28.67 -1.27 26.22
N ALA A 96 -27.46 -0.72 26.24
CA ALA A 96 -27.25 0.72 26.40
C ALA A 96 -27.28 1.51 25.08
N ALA A 97 -27.23 0.84 23.94
CA ALA A 97 -27.30 1.45 22.59
C ALA A 97 -28.75 1.76 22.19
N ASN A 98 -29.46 2.59 22.98
CA ASN A 98 -30.92 2.72 22.87
C ASN A 98 -31.42 3.40 21.57
N GLU A 99 -31.16 4.70 21.35
CA GLU A 99 -31.78 5.42 20.22
C GLU A 99 -30.79 5.82 19.13
N LYS A 100 -29.53 5.94 19.46
CA LYS A 100 -28.46 6.34 18.52
C LYS A 100 -27.63 5.14 18.12
N ARG A 101 -27.33 5.04 16.84
CA ARG A 101 -26.42 4.01 16.34
C ARG A 101 -25.08 4.05 17.10
N LEU A 102 -24.69 2.90 17.65
CA LEU A 102 -23.44 2.75 18.38
C LEU A 102 -22.35 2.21 17.44
N VAL A 103 -21.23 2.90 17.39
CA VAL A 103 -20.02 2.40 16.71
C VAL A 103 -19.12 1.70 17.73
N ILE A 104 -18.85 0.43 17.52
CA ILE A 104 -17.96 -0.38 18.36
C ILE A 104 -16.67 -0.64 17.57
N VAL A 105 -15.56 -0.09 18.01
CA VAL A 105 -14.26 -0.29 17.37
C VAL A 105 -13.41 -1.23 18.23
N ILE A 106 -12.90 -2.29 17.61
CA ILE A 106 -11.86 -3.15 18.19
C ILE A 106 -10.62 -3.02 17.33
N ASP A 107 -9.70 -2.17 17.76
CA ASP A 107 -8.41 -1.98 17.07
C ASP A 107 -7.41 -3.05 17.52
N GLU A 108 -6.49 -3.44 16.64
CA GLU A 108 -5.54 -4.56 16.80
C GLU A 108 -6.24 -5.90 17.15
N PHE A 109 -7.44 -6.11 16.58
CA PHE A 109 -8.31 -7.27 16.80
C PHE A 109 -7.58 -8.61 16.71
N GLN A 110 -6.57 -8.72 15.82
CA GLN A 110 -5.83 -9.95 15.62
C GLN A 110 -5.11 -10.45 16.89
N TYR A 111 -4.84 -9.62 17.88
CA TYR A 111 -4.19 -10.06 19.13
C TYR A 111 -5.11 -10.93 19.97
N ILE A 112 -6.41 -10.63 20.01
CA ILE A 112 -7.38 -11.46 20.74
C ILE A 112 -7.47 -12.85 20.08
N GLY A 113 -7.60 -12.89 18.74
CA GLY A 113 -7.63 -14.15 18.00
C GLY A 113 -6.32 -14.92 18.03
N LYS A 114 -5.16 -14.22 18.17
CA LYS A 114 -3.84 -14.85 18.37
C LYS A 114 -3.73 -15.53 19.73
N SER A 115 -4.18 -14.88 20.78
CA SER A 115 -4.10 -15.40 22.15
C SER A 115 -5.13 -16.51 22.41
N ASN A 116 -6.30 -16.44 21.76
CA ASN A 116 -7.34 -17.46 21.82
C ASN A 116 -8.04 -17.65 20.45
N PRO A 117 -7.65 -18.63 19.64
CA PRO A 117 -8.29 -18.89 18.34
C PRO A 117 -9.79 -19.20 18.45
N ALA A 118 -10.28 -19.73 19.58
CA ALA A 118 -11.71 -20.00 19.81
C ALA A 118 -12.55 -18.72 19.89
N PHE A 119 -11.92 -17.58 20.19
CA PHE A 119 -12.60 -16.28 20.24
C PHE A 119 -13.30 -15.93 18.93
N LEU A 120 -12.74 -16.29 17.78
CA LEU A 120 -13.37 -16.03 16.49
C LEU A 120 -14.76 -16.69 16.38
N SER A 121 -14.91 -17.91 16.89
CA SER A 121 -16.21 -18.60 16.93
C SER A 121 -17.14 -18.00 18.00
N VAL A 122 -16.60 -17.54 19.11
CA VAL A 122 -17.36 -16.81 20.13
C VAL A 122 -17.89 -15.51 19.55
N PHE A 123 -17.03 -14.73 18.88
CA PHE A 123 -17.44 -13.47 18.23
C PHE A 123 -18.47 -13.72 17.12
N GLN A 124 -18.30 -14.78 16.33
CA GLN A 124 -19.31 -15.21 15.36
C GLN A 124 -20.68 -15.40 16.02
N LYS A 125 -20.73 -16.14 17.14
CA LYS A 125 -21.97 -16.38 17.87
C LYS A 125 -22.58 -15.08 18.41
N ILE A 126 -21.76 -14.19 18.97
CA ILE A 126 -22.18 -12.86 19.45
C ILE A 126 -22.79 -12.06 18.29
N TRP A 127 -22.12 -12.05 17.12
CA TRP A 127 -22.64 -11.39 15.94
C TRP A 127 -24.00 -11.94 15.54
N ASP A 128 -24.10 -13.26 15.31
CA ASP A 128 -25.30 -13.91 14.80
C ASP A 128 -26.49 -13.81 15.74
N THR A 129 -26.27 -13.85 17.04
CA THR A 129 -27.35 -13.87 18.04
C THR A 129 -27.74 -12.50 18.60
N LEU A 130 -26.80 -11.55 18.62
CA LEU A 130 -26.94 -10.27 19.31
C LEU A 130 -26.71 -9.06 18.41
N LEU A 131 -25.48 -8.89 17.90
CA LEU A 131 -25.06 -7.64 17.24
C LEU A 131 -25.78 -7.42 15.90
N SER A 132 -26.00 -8.46 15.12
CA SER A 132 -26.69 -8.37 13.81
C SER A 132 -28.14 -7.87 13.90
N LYS A 133 -28.74 -7.90 15.11
CA LYS A 133 -30.11 -7.45 15.38
C LYS A 133 -30.18 -6.11 16.10
N ALA A 134 -29.04 -5.52 16.42
CA ALA A 134 -28.92 -4.28 17.17
C ALA A 134 -28.58 -3.11 16.23
N ASN A 135 -28.88 -1.89 16.67
CA ASN A 135 -28.49 -0.69 15.92
C ASN A 135 -27.02 -0.35 16.14
N VAL A 136 -26.14 -1.18 15.58
CA VAL A 136 -24.69 -1.07 15.79
C VAL A 136 -23.92 -1.11 14.47
N MET A 137 -22.77 -0.48 14.49
CA MET A 137 -21.70 -0.66 13.51
C MET A 137 -20.46 -1.17 14.23
N VAL A 138 -19.96 -2.34 13.86
CA VAL A 138 -18.74 -2.91 14.43
C VAL A 138 -17.59 -2.73 13.43
N ILE A 139 -16.48 -2.18 13.90
CA ILE A 139 -15.24 -2.03 13.13
C ILE A 139 -14.17 -2.92 13.77
N LEU A 140 -13.74 -3.96 13.07
CA LEU A 140 -12.56 -4.76 13.42
C LEU A 140 -11.38 -4.25 12.63
N CYS A 141 -10.40 -3.69 13.34
CA CYS A 141 -9.21 -3.13 12.73
C CYS A 141 -7.95 -3.91 13.13
N GLY A 142 -6.98 -4.02 12.22
CA GLY A 142 -5.71 -4.63 12.54
C GLY A 142 -4.57 -4.28 11.61
N SER A 143 -3.36 -4.33 12.18
CA SER A 143 -2.13 -3.95 11.49
C SER A 143 -1.30 -5.14 10.99
N LEU A 144 -1.55 -6.35 11.46
CA LEU A 144 -0.92 -7.57 10.99
C LEU A 144 -1.75 -8.15 9.83
N VAL A 145 -1.36 -7.82 8.60
CA VAL A 145 -2.15 -8.10 7.39
C VAL A 145 -2.42 -9.59 7.23
N SER A 146 -1.37 -10.43 7.36
CA SER A 146 -1.50 -11.88 7.23
C SER A 146 -2.50 -12.46 8.24
N MET A 147 -2.47 -11.98 9.49
CA MET A 147 -3.38 -12.44 10.54
C MET A 147 -4.80 -11.95 10.32
N MET A 148 -4.98 -10.67 9.98
CA MET A 148 -6.31 -10.13 9.67
C MET A 148 -6.94 -10.87 8.49
N MET A 149 -6.17 -11.15 7.43
CA MET A 149 -6.67 -11.93 6.31
C MET A 149 -7.10 -13.35 6.74
N SER A 150 -6.29 -14.06 7.53
CA SER A 150 -6.63 -15.40 7.99
C SER A 150 -7.80 -15.42 8.97
N GLN A 151 -7.88 -14.47 9.88
CA GLN A 151 -8.90 -14.43 10.94
C GLN A 151 -10.26 -13.88 10.49
N THR A 152 -10.29 -12.99 9.46
CA THR A 152 -11.52 -12.26 9.11
C THR A 152 -11.94 -12.40 7.66
N LEU A 153 -11.00 -12.60 6.74
CA LEU A 153 -11.27 -12.56 5.29
C LEU A 153 -11.19 -13.93 4.60
N ASN A 154 -10.51 -14.88 5.20
CA ASN A 154 -10.37 -16.23 4.63
C ASN A 154 -11.68 -16.99 4.72
N TYR A 155 -11.96 -17.84 3.73
CA TYR A 155 -13.19 -18.66 3.66
C TYR A 155 -13.39 -19.53 4.92
N ASP A 156 -12.29 -20.05 5.47
CA ASP A 156 -12.32 -20.90 6.67
C ASP A 156 -12.52 -20.11 7.99
N SER A 157 -12.54 -18.78 7.92
CA SER A 157 -12.78 -17.97 9.11
C SER A 157 -14.25 -18.00 9.53
N PRO A 158 -14.55 -18.17 10.84
CA PRO A 158 -15.89 -18.03 11.36
C PRO A 158 -16.57 -16.69 11.04
N ILE A 159 -15.79 -15.64 10.78
CA ILE A 159 -16.31 -14.28 10.52
C ILE A 159 -16.52 -14.04 9.01
N TYR A 160 -16.03 -14.90 8.12
CA TYR A 160 -15.97 -14.68 6.68
C TYR A 160 -17.25 -14.16 6.04
N GLY A 161 -18.39 -14.76 6.24
CA GLY A 161 -19.65 -14.38 5.58
C GLY A 161 -20.44 -13.24 6.26
N ARG A 162 -19.88 -12.61 7.31
CA ARG A 162 -20.60 -11.66 8.18
C ARG A 162 -20.24 -10.21 7.96
N ARG A 163 -19.08 -9.96 7.31
CA ARG A 163 -18.68 -8.60 7.00
C ARG A 163 -19.61 -7.96 5.96
N THR A 164 -19.95 -6.71 6.20
CA THR A 164 -20.74 -5.90 5.25
C THR A 164 -19.81 -5.06 4.36
N ALA A 165 -18.63 -4.68 4.87
CA ALA A 165 -17.60 -4.01 4.09
C ALA A 165 -16.19 -4.41 4.54
N GLN A 166 -15.22 -4.18 3.63
CA GLN A 166 -13.81 -4.31 3.93
C GLN A 166 -13.03 -3.16 3.33
N ILE A 167 -12.09 -2.61 4.10
CA ILE A 167 -11.22 -1.51 3.68
C ILE A 167 -9.77 -1.96 3.86
N ARG A 168 -9.06 -2.14 2.76
CA ARG A 168 -7.61 -2.31 2.77
C ARG A 168 -6.97 -0.94 2.68
N LEU A 169 -6.47 -0.44 3.80
CA LEU A 169 -5.83 0.87 3.84
C LEU A 169 -4.40 0.78 3.29
N ARG A 170 -4.13 1.53 2.23
CA ARG A 170 -2.83 1.61 1.55
C ARG A 170 -2.10 2.89 1.95
N PRO A 171 -0.79 3.02 1.66
CA PRO A 171 -0.09 4.30 1.74
C PRO A 171 -0.81 5.40 0.95
N ILE A 172 -0.51 6.64 1.26
CA ILE A 172 -1.06 7.82 0.56
C ILE A 172 -0.54 7.82 -0.88
N SER A 173 -1.42 8.08 -1.84
CA SER A 173 -1.04 8.19 -3.25
C SER A 173 -0.20 9.45 -3.50
N PHE A 174 0.60 9.44 -4.59
CA PHE A 174 1.40 10.60 -4.96
C PHE A 174 0.54 11.85 -5.24
N ALA A 175 -0.67 11.67 -5.77
CA ALA A 175 -1.60 12.77 -6.06
C ALA A 175 -1.88 13.64 -4.83
N HIS A 176 -1.95 13.03 -3.64
CA HIS A 176 -2.21 13.72 -2.37
C HIS A 176 -0.97 13.98 -1.52
N TYR A 177 0.21 13.55 -1.98
CA TYR A 177 1.45 13.63 -1.21
C TYR A 177 1.86 15.07 -0.90
N HIS A 178 1.66 16.01 -1.83
CA HIS A 178 1.96 17.42 -1.66
C HIS A 178 1.20 18.07 -0.50
N GLU A 179 0.03 17.54 -0.14
CA GLU A 179 -0.82 18.10 0.92
C GLU A 179 -0.19 17.98 2.33
N PHE A 180 0.81 17.14 2.51
CA PHE A 180 1.54 17.03 3.78
C PHE A 180 2.47 18.21 4.05
N PHE A 181 2.84 18.97 3.04
CA PHE A 181 3.80 20.06 3.13
C PHE A 181 3.08 21.40 3.19
N ALA A 182 3.62 22.34 4.00
CA ALA A 182 3.02 23.67 4.15
C ALA A 182 3.35 24.59 2.96
N GLU A 183 4.54 24.39 2.36
CA GLU A 183 5.02 25.17 1.23
C GLU A 183 4.90 24.38 -0.07
N GLN A 184 4.68 25.11 -1.16
CA GLN A 184 4.69 24.52 -2.49
C GLN A 184 6.10 24.05 -2.86
N MET A 185 6.26 22.77 -3.06
CA MET A 185 7.53 22.13 -3.38
C MET A 185 7.60 21.82 -4.88
N PRO A 186 8.76 21.97 -5.53
CA PRO A 186 8.94 21.56 -6.91
C PRO A 186 8.60 20.08 -7.10
N MET A 187 7.95 19.75 -8.22
CA MET A 187 7.48 18.39 -8.51
C MET A 187 8.61 17.36 -8.42
N GLY A 188 9.79 17.67 -8.95
CA GLY A 188 10.96 16.78 -8.88
C GLY A 188 11.39 16.47 -7.44
N GLU A 189 11.27 17.43 -6.52
CA GLU A 189 11.60 17.23 -5.11
C GLU A 189 10.52 16.38 -4.43
N LEU A 190 9.24 16.59 -4.75
CA LEU A 190 8.14 15.75 -4.26
C LEU A 190 8.32 14.28 -4.68
N VAL A 191 8.68 14.03 -5.95
CA VAL A 191 8.95 12.67 -6.44
C VAL A 191 10.11 12.02 -5.69
N LYS A 192 11.22 12.73 -5.49
CA LYS A 192 12.37 12.23 -4.72
C LYS A 192 11.96 11.86 -3.28
N ARG A 193 11.22 12.72 -2.59
CA ARG A 193 10.75 12.45 -1.22
C ARG A 193 9.73 11.30 -1.18
N TYR A 194 8.84 11.22 -2.15
CA TYR A 194 7.90 10.13 -2.29
C TYR A 194 8.61 8.79 -2.51
N SER A 195 9.66 8.77 -3.34
CA SER A 195 10.46 7.56 -3.57
C SER A 195 11.13 7.03 -2.30
N LEU A 196 11.37 7.87 -1.30
CA LEU A 196 11.95 7.48 -0.01
C LEU A 196 10.90 7.07 1.03
N THR A 197 9.71 7.67 1.00
CA THR A 197 8.68 7.47 2.02
C THR A 197 7.58 6.49 1.60
N GLY A 198 7.45 6.24 0.28
CA GLY A 198 6.41 5.38 -0.29
C GLY A 198 4.99 5.79 0.08
N GLY A 199 4.76 7.07 0.44
CA GLY A 199 3.45 7.55 0.87
C GLY A 199 3.02 7.07 2.26
N VAL A 200 3.90 6.46 3.05
CA VAL A 200 3.57 6.02 4.41
C VAL A 200 3.55 7.22 5.36
N PRO A 201 2.38 7.58 5.96
CA PRO A 201 2.23 8.81 6.74
C PRO A 201 3.28 9.01 7.82
N LYS A 202 3.64 7.95 8.55
CA LYS A 202 4.65 8.02 9.60
C LYS A 202 6.05 8.34 9.05
N TYR A 203 6.40 7.82 7.88
CA TYR A 203 7.68 8.14 7.24
C TYR A 203 7.67 9.57 6.70
N ILE A 204 6.55 10.02 6.14
CA ILE A 204 6.38 11.41 5.68
C ILE A 204 6.61 12.38 6.84
N GLU A 205 6.06 12.11 8.03
CA GLU A 205 6.28 12.95 9.21
C GLU A 205 7.74 13.13 9.58
N MET A 206 8.53 12.06 9.46
CA MET A 206 9.95 12.10 9.80
C MET A 206 10.75 12.93 8.77
N PHE A 207 10.31 12.94 7.52
CA PHE A 207 10.98 13.64 6.42
C PHE A 207 10.51 15.09 6.24
N LYS A 208 9.28 15.44 6.63
CA LYS A 208 8.72 16.76 6.32
C LYS A 208 9.39 17.92 7.02
N ASN A 209 9.96 17.67 8.20
CA ASN A 209 10.59 18.70 9.03
C ASN A 209 12.08 18.90 8.69
N SER A 210 12.65 18.07 7.82
CA SER A 210 14.02 18.20 7.34
C SER A 210 14.03 19.12 6.12
N GLY A 211 14.68 20.25 6.19
CA GLY A 211 14.68 21.26 5.12
C GLY A 211 15.23 20.70 3.80
N ASP A 212 16.44 20.18 3.80
CA ASP A 212 17.10 19.56 2.65
C ASP A 212 16.91 18.05 2.64
N LEU A 213 16.73 17.49 1.43
CA LEU A 213 16.59 16.04 1.21
C LEU A 213 17.83 15.27 1.66
N THR A 214 19.01 15.82 1.42
CA THR A 214 20.29 15.23 1.82
C THR A 214 20.37 15.06 3.34
N GLU A 215 19.99 16.11 4.09
CA GLU A 215 19.95 16.06 5.55
C GLU A 215 18.85 15.11 6.04
N ALA A 216 17.70 15.07 5.38
CA ALA A 216 16.64 14.11 5.68
C ALA A 216 17.11 12.65 5.55
N ILE A 217 17.85 12.35 4.49
CA ILE A 217 18.42 11.01 4.26
C ILE A 217 19.45 10.69 5.35
N ARG A 218 20.36 11.61 5.65
CA ARG A 218 21.42 11.42 6.68
C ARG A 218 20.83 11.15 8.05
N SER A 219 19.92 12.01 8.49
CA SER A 219 19.36 11.96 9.84
C SER A 219 18.37 10.83 10.03
N SER A 220 17.61 10.47 8.99
CA SER A 220 16.51 9.48 9.10
C SER A 220 16.88 8.08 8.61
N LEU A 221 17.70 7.96 7.57
CA LEU A 221 17.98 6.66 6.92
C LEU A 221 19.41 6.15 7.15
N LEU A 222 20.37 7.07 7.27
CA LEU A 222 21.78 6.74 7.48
C LEU A 222 22.25 6.98 8.92
N ASN A 223 21.33 7.05 9.87
CA ASN A 223 21.60 7.22 11.29
C ASN A 223 21.16 5.96 12.06
N PRO A 224 22.08 5.20 12.68
CA PRO A 224 21.72 3.99 13.45
C PRO A 224 20.77 4.26 14.63
N ALA A 225 20.74 5.49 15.16
CA ALA A 225 19.80 5.88 16.21
C ALA A 225 18.40 6.22 15.67
N SER A 226 18.25 6.33 14.35
CA SER A 226 16.96 6.61 13.73
C SER A 226 16.08 5.35 13.70
N TYR A 227 14.81 5.58 13.97
CA TYR A 227 13.76 4.59 13.85
C TYR A 227 13.69 3.87 12.48
N LEU A 228 13.95 4.59 11.38
CA LEU A 228 13.87 4.03 10.02
C LEU A 228 15.06 3.14 9.66
N PHE A 229 16.16 3.23 10.42
CA PHE A 229 17.36 2.44 10.12
C PHE A 229 17.13 0.92 10.18
N ASP A 230 16.36 0.44 11.14
CA ASP A 230 16.03 -1.00 11.29
C ASP A 230 14.57 -1.33 10.98
N GLU A 231 13.81 -0.39 10.47
CA GLU A 231 12.37 -0.54 10.23
C GLU A 231 11.99 -1.78 9.40
N PRO A 232 12.68 -2.14 8.29
CA PRO A 232 12.33 -3.32 7.51
C PRO A 232 12.46 -4.63 8.30
N ASN A 233 13.43 -4.72 9.21
CA ASN A 233 13.59 -5.86 10.10
C ASN A 233 12.40 -5.99 11.07
N PHE A 234 12.03 -4.89 11.72
CA PHE A 234 10.90 -4.87 12.65
C PHE A 234 9.56 -5.16 11.95
N LEU A 235 9.39 -4.66 10.72
CA LEU A 235 8.20 -4.92 9.92
C LEU A 235 8.07 -6.43 9.64
N LEU A 236 9.12 -7.05 9.13
CA LEU A 236 9.10 -8.48 8.81
C LEU A 236 8.93 -9.36 10.06
N GLN A 237 9.64 -9.06 11.16
CA GLN A 237 9.53 -9.83 12.42
C GLN A 237 8.11 -9.89 12.99
N LYS A 238 7.29 -8.89 12.73
CA LYS A 238 5.90 -8.86 13.20
C LYS A 238 4.93 -9.62 12.27
N GLU A 239 5.25 -9.74 10.99
CA GLU A 239 4.35 -10.33 9.98
C GLU A 239 4.66 -11.81 9.68
N VAL A 240 5.92 -12.23 9.85
CA VAL A 240 6.36 -13.57 9.45
C VAL A 240 7.25 -14.22 10.51
N THR A 241 7.24 -15.56 10.55
CA THR A 241 8.06 -16.34 11.48
C THR A 241 9.46 -16.61 10.93
N ASP A 242 9.60 -16.86 9.62
CA ASP A 242 10.87 -17.14 8.95
C ASP A 242 11.44 -15.87 8.32
N VAL A 243 11.81 -14.90 9.16
CA VAL A 243 12.29 -13.56 8.73
C VAL A 243 13.48 -13.67 7.76
N GLY A 244 14.42 -14.60 8.01
CA GLY A 244 15.63 -14.76 7.20
C GLY A 244 15.37 -15.09 5.75
N SER A 245 14.41 -15.97 5.46
CA SER A 245 14.02 -16.32 4.09
C SER A 245 13.38 -15.15 3.35
N TYR A 246 12.44 -14.46 3.99
CA TYR A 246 11.79 -13.29 3.39
C TYR A 246 12.77 -12.14 3.14
N PHE A 247 13.64 -11.87 4.10
CA PHE A 247 14.70 -10.88 3.98
C PHE A 247 15.65 -11.19 2.81
N SER A 248 16.07 -12.45 2.67
CA SER A 248 16.95 -12.89 1.59
C SER A 248 16.30 -12.72 0.21
N ILE A 249 15.00 -13.00 0.09
CA ILE A 249 14.25 -12.81 -1.15
C ILE A 249 14.21 -11.32 -1.52
N LEU A 250 13.85 -10.43 -0.58
CA LEU A 250 13.83 -8.98 -0.83
C LEU A 250 15.21 -8.45 -1.23
N ARG A 251 16.27 -8.90 -0.57
CA ARG A 251 17.66 -8.53 -0.90
C ARG A 251 18.03 -8.93 -2.33
N VAL A 252 17.71 -10.15 -2.75
CA VAL A 252 18.02 -10.66 -4.10
C VAL A 252 17.23 -9.86 -5.17
N ILE A 253 15.97 -9.53 -4.90
CA ILE A 253 15.14 -8.73 -5.80
C ILE A 253 15.66 -7.29 -5.89
N ALA A 254 15.99 -6.65 -4.76
CA ALA A 254 16.58 -5.30 -4.71
C ALA A 254 17.91 -5.19 -5.48
N ALA A 255 18.64 -6.30 -5.57
CA ALA A 255 19.88 -6.41 -6.36
C ALA A 255 19.62 -6.63 -7.87
N GLY A 256 18.37 -6.44 -8.36
CA GLY A 256 18.02 -6.51 -9.79
C GLY A 256 17.67 -7.91 -10.31
N ASN A 257 17.40 -8.88 -9.44
CA ASN A 257 17.04 -10.23 -9.85
C ASN A 257 15.53 -10.46 -9.74
N HIS A 258 14.81 -10.26 -10.83
CA HIS A 258 13.34 -10.22 -10.84
C HIS A 258 12.67 -11.53 -11.28
N LYS A 259 13.37 -12.46 -11.95
CA LYS A 259 12.79 -13.75 -12.39
C LYS A 259 12.81 -14.78 -11.26
N ALA A 260 11.68 -15.47 -11.02
CA ALA A 260 11.57 -16.50 -9.97
C ALA A 260 12.67 -17.55 -10.04
N SER A 261 13.03 -18.01 -11.24
CA SER A 261 14.11 -18.99 -11.44
C SER A 261 15.48 -18.46 -10.98
N LYS A 262 15.77 -17.18 -11.27
CA LYS A 262 17.03 -16.53 -10.86
C LYS A 262 17.09 -16.29 -9.36
N ILE A 263 15.97 -15.87 -8.76
CA ILE A 263 15.84 -15.72 -7.30
C ILE A 263 16.08 -17.05 -6.60
N ALA A 264 15.42 -18.14 -7.04
CA ALA A 264 15.60 -19.47 -6.47
C ALA A 264 17.04 -19.97 -6.58
N ALA A 265 17.68 -19.78 -7.74
CA ALA A 265 19.07 -20.18 -7.97
C ALA A 265 20.04 -19.45 -7.03
N LEU A 266 19.92 -18.14 -6.85
CA LEU A 266 20.77 -17.34 -5.96
C LEU A 266 20.57 -17.69 -4.49
N LEU A 267 19.35 -18.08 -4.10
CA LEU A 267 19.04 -18.54 -2.75
C LEU A 267 19.36 -20.02 -2.52
N GLN A 268 19.85 -20.73 -3.54
CA GLN A 268 20.12 -22.19 -3.50
C GLN A 268 18.89 -22.99 -3.04
N GLN A 269 17.69 -22.55 -3.42
CA GLN A 269 16.42 -23.18 -3.07
C GLN A 269 15.74 -23.80 -4.30
N LYS A 270 14.89 -24.81 -4.06
CA LYS A 270 14.02 -25.32 -5.11
C LYS A 270 13.00 -24.24 -5.53
N GLN A 271 12.86 -24.01 -6.83
CA GLN A 271 11.91 -23.03 -7.35
C GLN A 271 10.46 -23.26 -6.87
N THR A 272 10.10 -24.52 -6.60
CA THR A 272 8.78 -24.92 -6.07
C THR A 272 8.47 -24.37 -4.67
N ASN A 273 9.48 -24.02 -3.89
CA ASN A 273 9.30 -23.49 -2.53
C ASN A 273 9.05 -21.97 -2.51
N LEU A 274 9.47 -21.27 -3.57
CA LEU A 274 9.45 -19.82 -3.63
C LEU A 274 8.02 -19.22 -3.67
N PRO A 275 7.00 -19.79 -4.35
CA PRO A 275 5.69 -19.17 -4.51
C PRO A 275 5.00 -18.80 -3.19
N ARG A 276 5.15 -19.61 -2.15
CA ARG A 276 4.55 -19.35 -0.83
C ARG A 276 5.11 -18.07 -0.19
N TYR A 277 6.42 -17.86 -0.29
CA TYR A 277 7.08 -16.66 0.24
C TYR A 277 6.72 -15.42 -0.58
N LEU A 278 6.74 -15.55 -1.90
CA LEU A 278 6.38 -14.45 -2.80
C LEU A 278 4.93 -14.02 -2.59
N LYS A 279 4.00 -14.97 -2.42
CA LYS A 279 2.60 -14.67 -2.13
C LYS A 279 2.45 -13.85 -0.84
N VAL A 280 3.09 -14.26 0.24
CA VAL A 280 3.04 -13.52 1.51
C VAL A 280 3.58 -12.09 1.34
N LEU A 281 4.72 -11.92 0.66
CA LEU A 281 5.27 -10.58 0.41
C LEU A 281 4.35 -9.71 -0.47
N ILE A 282 3.62 -10.31 -1.41
CA ILE A 282 2.59 -9.61 -2.21
C ILE A 282 1.38 -9.25 -1.34
N ASP A 283 0.92 -10.16 -0.50
CA ASP A 283 -0.19 -9.91 0.42
C ASP A 283 0.14 -8.78 1.42
N LEU A 284 1.42 -8.64 1.78
CA LEU A 284 1.95 -7.56 2.62
C LEU A 284 2.17 -6.22 1.88
N ASP A 285 1.87 -6.12 0.59
CA ASP A 285 2.20 -4.97 -0.27
C ASP A 285 3.70 -4.62 -0.31
N LEU A 286 4.58 -5.59 -0.07
CA LEU A 286 6.04 -5.40 -0.17
C LEU A 286 6.57 -5.76 -1.55
N LEU A 287 5.95 -6.74 -2.21
CA LEU A 287 6.25 -7.13 -3.59
C LEU A 287 5.03 -6.96 -4.49
N GLU A 288 5.30 -6.89 -5.76
CA GLU A 288 4.33 -7.10 -6.81
C GLU A 288 4.89 -8.08 -7.86
N ARG A 289 3.98 -8.70 -8.59
CA ARG A 289 4.32 -9.53 -9.74
C ARG A 289 3.81 -8.84 -10.99
N GLU A 290 4.72 -8.32 -11.79
CA GLU A 290 4.43 -7.71 -13.08
C GLU A 290 4.44 -8.74 -14.19
N VAL A 291 3.60 -8.54 -15.19
CA VAL A 291 3.63 -9.23 -16.50
C VAL A 291 3.41 -8.18 -17.58
N PRO A 292 3.86 -8.40 -18.82
CA PRO A 292 3.53 -7.47 -19.89
C PRO A 292 2.02 -7.22 -19.93
N VAL A 293 1.61 -5.95 -20.03
CA VAL A 293 0.19 -5.56 -19.97
C VAL A 293 -0.69 -6.26 -21.00
N THR A 294 -0.09 -6.66 -22.12
CA THR A 294 -0.74 -7.37 -23.22
C THR A 294 -0.91 -8.88 -23.01
N GLU A 295 -0.43 -9.44 -21.88
CA GLU A 295 -0.62 -10.86 -21.60
C GLU A 295 -2.10 -11.21 -21.39
N ALA A 296 -2.62 -12.10 -22.22
CA ALA A 296 -4.03 -12.51 -22.16
C ALA A 296 -4.38 -13.21 -20.85
N ASN A 297 -3.45 -13.96 -20.25
CA ASN A 297 -3.63 -14.63 -18.97
C ASN A 297 -2.48 -14.29 -18.01
N PRO A 298 -2.56 -13.16 -17.28
CA PRO A 298 -1.51 -12.69 -16.38
C PRO A 298 -1.09 -13.71 -15.31
N GLU A 299 -2.05 -14.45 -14.74
CA GLU A 299 -1.80 -15.40 -13.65
C GLU A 299 -0.93 -16.58 -14.12
N LYS A 300 -1.12 -17.06 -15.35
CA LYS A 300 -0.41 -18.21 -15.93
C LYS A 300 0.83 -17.82 -16.73
N SER A 301 1.09 -16.52 -16.90
CA SER A 301 2.22 -16.04 -17.71
C SER A 301 3.55 -16.50 -17.11
N LYS A 302 4.47 -16.96 -17.95
CA LYS A 302 5.86 -17.30 -17.61
C LYS A 302 6.78 -16.07 -17.65
N LYS A 303 6.30 -14.94 -18.14
CA LYS A 303 7.06 -13.68 -18.23
C LYS A 303 7.05 -12.86 -16.94
N GLY A 304 6.45 -13.38 -15.86
CA GLY A 304 6.33 -12.66 -14.59
C GLY A 304 7.66 -12.26 -13.98
N LEU A 305 7.75 -10.99 -13.59
CA LEU A 305 8.85 -10.38 -12.85
C LEU A 305 8.36 -9.98 -11.47
N TYR A 306 9.21 -10.18 -10.46
CA TYR A 306 8.92 -9.77 -9.09
C TYR A 306 9.71 -8.51 -8.76
N ARG A 307 9.02 -7.45 -8.32
CA ARG A 307 9.62 -6.17 -7.95
C ARG A 307 9.22 -5.80 -6.52
N ILE A 308 10.07 -5.05 -5.84
CA ILE A 308 9.71 -4.46 -4.56
C ILE A 308 8.78 -3.28 -4.84
N LYS A 309 7.54 -3.40 -4.38
CA LYS A 309 6.50 -2.39 -4.56
C LYS A 309 6.66 -1.21 -3.60
N ASP A 310 7.12 -1.49 -2.39
CA ASP A 310 7.33 -0.46 -1.38
C ASP A 310 8.62 0.31 -1.64
N ASN A 311 8.50 1.60 -1.94
CA ASN A 311 9.62 2.46 -2.29
C ASN A 311 10.64 2.59 -1.15
N PHE A 312 10.19 2.70 0.12
CA PHE A 312 11.09 2.77 1.26
C PHE A 312 11.88 1.46 1.45
N ILE A 313 11.19 0.31 1.37
CA ILE A 313 11.83 -1.00 1.46
C ILE A 313 12.83 -1.20 0.32
N ASN A 314 12.48 -0.80 -0.91
CA ASN A 314 13.38 -0.86 -2.05
C ASN A 314 14.64 -0.02 -1.84
N PHE A 315 14.47 1.24 -1.41
CA PHE A 315 15.60 2.12 -1.07
C PHE A 315 16.50 1.50 0.00
N TRP A 316 15.90 1.00 1.07
CA TRP A 316 16.64 0.44 2.19
C TRP A 316 17.51 -0.76 1.78
N PHE A 317 16.97 -1.70 1.01
CA PHE A 317 17.72 -2.86 0.53
C PHE A 317 18.78 -2.52 -0.52
N GLN A 318 18.59 -1.44 -1.28
CA GLN A 318 19.58 -1.00 -2.27
C GLN A 318 20.71 -0.17 -1.67
N PHE A 319 20.43 0.72 -0.72
CA PHE A 319 21.38 1.74 -0.28
C PHE A 319 21.76 1.65 1.20
N VAL A 320 20.85 1.30 2.09
CA VAL A 320 21.12 1.24 3.53
C VAL A 320 21.75 -0.11 3.90
N TYR A 321 21.07 -1.19 3.59
CA TYR A 321 21.50 -2.53 3.99
C TYR A 321 22.92 -2.92 3.49
N PRO A 322 23.28 -2.73 2.22
CA PRO A 322 24.62 -3.09 1.73
C PRO A 322 25.74 -2.23 2.33
N ASN A 323 25.41 -1.06 2.88
CA ASN A 323 26.35 -0.11 3.45
C ASN A 323 26.26 -0.04 4.98
N ARG A 324 25.53 -0.96 5.62
CA ARG A 324 25.24 -0.93 7.06
C ARG A 324 26.50 -0.76 7.92
N SER A 325 27.54 -1.52 7.66
CA SER A 325 28.79 -1.44 8.42
C SER A 325 29.46 -0.07 8.31
N TYR A 326 29.43 0.57 7.12
CA TYR A 326 29.96 1.91 6.94
C TYR A 326 29.16 2.95 7.72
N ILE A 327 27.84 2.82 7.73
CA ILE A 327 26.93 3.72 8.46
C ILE A 327 27.17 3.59 9.97
N GLU A 328 27.25 2.36 10.49
CA GLU A 328 27.49 2.07 11.91
C GLU A 328 28.88 2.57 12.39
N MET A 329 29.86 2.60 11.49
CA MET A 329 31.19 3.19 11.75
C MET A 329 31.24 4.70 11.57
N GLY A 330 30.13 5.36 11.19
CA GLY A 330 30.07 6.82 10.99
C GLY A 330 30.58 7.31 9.62
N HIS A 331 30.87 6.41 8.68
CA HIS A 331 31.32 6.77 7.32
C HIS A 331 30.16 7.14 6.39
N THR A 332 29.23 7.98 6.85
CA THR A 332 28.01 8.35 6.12
C THR A 332 28.29 9.13 4.84
N ASP A 333 29.37 9.93 4.78
CA ASP A 333 29.76 10.67 3.56
C ASP A 333 30.11 9.73 2.41
N PHE A 334 30.77 8.62 2.69
CA PHE A 334 31.06 7.60 1.69
C PHE A 334 29.77 6.99 1.11
N VAL A 335 28.80 6.73 1.98
CA VAL A 335 27.50 6.17 1.56
C VAL A 335 26.72 7.19 0.75
N MET A 336 26.72 8.47 1.17
CA MET A 336 26.08 9.56 0.43
C MET A 336 26.66 9.72 -0.97
N ALA A 337 27.98 9.71 -1.12
CA ALA A 337 28.62 9.83 -2.44
C ALA A 337 28.24 8.66 -3.39
N ARG A 338 28.04 7.45 -2.86
CA ARG A 338 27.52 6.30 -3.63
C ARG A 338 26.05 6.47 -3.99
N LEU A 339 25.27 7.00 -3.06
CA LEU A 339 23.85 7.25 -3.26
C LEU A 339 23.64 8.29 -4.36
N GLU A 340 24.33 9.42 -4.32
CA GLU A 340 24.21 10.50 -5.32
C GLU A 340 24.42 10.01 -6.75
N LYS A 341 25.31 9.05 -6.98
CA LYS A 341 25.58 8.48 -8.31
C LYS A 341 24.44 7.60 -8.85
N ASN A 342 23.68 6.98 -7.96
CA ASN A 342 22.77 5.89 -8.35
C ASN A 342 21.31 6.17 -7.98
N PHE A 343 21.05 7.20 -7.18
CA PHE A 343 19.73 7.45 -6.59
C PHE A 343 18.68 7.75 -7.64
N ILE A 344 19.00 8.63 -8.59
CA ILE A 344 18.03 9.00 -9.64
C ILE A 344 17.74 7.79 -10.53
N ASP A 345 18.78 7.22 -11.14
CA ASP A 345 18.60 6.19 -12.18
C ASP A 345 18.10 4.84 -11.64
N ASN A 346 18.54 4.46 -10.42
CA ASN A 346 18.24 3.13 -9.88
C ASN A 346 17.07 3.12 -8.87
N HIS A 347 16.54 4.30 -8.49
CA HIS A 347 15.47 4.36 -7.49
C HIS A 347 14.37 5.36 -7.84
N VAL A 348 14.72 6.65 -8.02
CA VAL A 348 13.71 7.70 -8.27
C VAL A 348 12.98 7.46 -9.59
N SER A 349 13.70 7.07 -10.64
CA SER A 349 13.11 6.77 -11.95
C SER A 349 12.04 5.68 -11.88
N PHE A 350 12.27 4.61 -11.11
CA PHE A 350 11.27 3.55 -10.93
C PHE A 350 10.05 4.02 -10.13
N ALA A 351 10.26 4.85 -9.10
CA ALA A 351 9.14 5.46 -8.38
C ALA A 351 8.35 6.42 -9.27
N TYR A 352 9.02 7.11 -10.17
CA TYR A 352 8.39 7.99 -11.16
C TYR A 352 7.57 7.21 -12.20
N GLU A 353 8.06 6.06 -12.67
CA GLU A 353 7.29 5.16 -13.55
C GLU A 353 5.97 4.72 -12.89
N GLN A 354 5.99 4.36 -11.59
CA GLN A 354 4.78 4.03 -10.84
C GLN A 354 3.82 5.21 -10.77
N ILE A 355 4.32 6.42 -10.51
CA ILE A 355 3.52 7.65 -10.52
C ILE A 355 2.90 7.90 -11.89
N CYS A 356 3.64 7.67 -12.97
CA CYS A 356 3.15 7.81 -14.34
C CYS A 356 2.07 6.78 -14.69
N GLN A 357 2.17 5.54 -14.19
CA GLN A 357 1.12 4.53 -14.35
C GLN A 357 -0.17 4.94 -13.62
N ASP A 358 -0.06 5.46 -12.39
CA ASP A 358 -1.22 6.00 -11.67
C ASP A 358 -1.82 7.19 -12.43
N LYS A 359 -0.98 8.07 -12.99
CA LYS A 359 -1.43 9.20 -13.80
C LYS A 359 -2.14 8.75 -15.08
N LEU A 360 -1.68 7.67 -15.71
CA LEU A 360 -2.37 7.12 -16.88
C LEU A 360 -3.78 6.60 -16.53
N TRP A 361 -3.96 5.98 -15.36
CA TRP A 361 -5.29 5.63 -14.84
C TRP A 361 -6.18 6.85 -14.61
N GLU A 362 -5.63 7.93 -14.07
CA GLU A 362 -6.37 9.19 -13.87
C GLU A 362 -6.82 9.78 -15.22
N LEU A 363 -5.92 9.86 -16.20
CA LEU A 363 -6.24 10.37 -17.54
C LEU A 363 -7.35 9.57 -18.22
N SER A 364 -7.34 8.23 -18.06
CA SER A 364 -8.39 7.35 -18.53
C SER A 364 -9.74 7.65 -17.85
N ALA A 365 -9.73 7.77 -16.52
CA ALA A 365 -10.95 8.07 -15.76
C ALA A 365 -11.52 9.47 -16.03
N GLU A 366 -10.66 10.44 -16.38
CA GLU A 366 -11.03 11.80 -16.76
C GLU A 366 -11.52 11.93 -18.22
N GLY A 367 -11.51 10.84 -19.00
CA GLY A 367 -11.90 10.86 -20.42
C GLY A 367 -10.91 11.61 -21.32
N LYS A 368 -9.63 11.69 -20.92
CA LYS A 368 -8.57 12.34 -21.70
C LYS A 368 -7.87 11.40 -22.70
N LEU A 369 -8.32 10.17 -22.77
CA LEU A 369 -7.89 9.16 -23.75
C LEU A 369 -9.04 8.82 -24.68
N PRO A 370 -8.78 8.27 -25.88
CA PRO A 370 -9.83 7.89 -26.85
C PRO A 370 -10.73 6.74 -26.38
N GLY A 371 -10.38 6.07 -25.30
CA GLY A 371 -11.14 4.95 -24.71
C GLY A 371 -10.82 4.77 -23.23
N VAL A 372 -11.54 3.86 -22.57
CA VAL A 372 -11.39 3.55 -21.14
C VAL A 372 -10.45 2.37 -20.98
N LEU A 373 -9.32 2.60 -20.32
CA LEU A 373 -8.34 1.54 -20.07
C LEU A 373 -8.86 0.49 -19.09
N GLU A 374 -8.62 -0.77 -19.40
CA GLU A 374 -8.94 -1.92 -18.55
C GLU A 374 -7.72 -2.41 -17.77
N ARG A 375 -6.53 -2.23 -18.34
CA ARG A 375 -5.25 -2.60 -17.72
C ARG A 375 -4.20 -1.53 -17.98
N VAL A 376 -3.39 -1.24 -16.96
CA VAL A 376 -2.19 -0.40 -17.05
C VAL A 376 -1.05 -1.12 -16.37
N GLY A 377 0.14 -1.01 -16.92
CA GLY A 377 1.36 -1.62 -16.41
C GLY A 377 2.55 -1.28 -17.31
N ARG A 378 3.45 -2.20 -17.43
CA ARG A 378 4.63 -2.12 -18.31
C ARG A 378 4.47 -3.12 -19.46
N TRP A 379 5.28 -2.92 -20.50
CA TRP A 379 5.40 -3.92 -21.55
C TRP A 379 6.87 -4.23 -21.80
N TRP A 380 7.19 -5.50 -22.05
CA TRP A 380 8.54 -5.95 -22.42
C TRP A 380 8.50 -7.26 -23.20
N ASP A 381 9.53 -7.44 -24.01
CA ASP A 381 9.90 -8.71 -24.60
C ASP A 381 11.31 -9.13 -24.14
N ASN A 382 12.08 -9.85 -24.99
CA ASN A 382 13.45 -10.24 -24.66
C ASN A 382 14.48 -9.12 -24.82
N THR A 383 14.16 -8.05 -25.55
CA THR A 383 15.09 -7.02 -26.03
C THR A 383 14.57 -5.59 -25.83
N HIS A 384 13.25 -5.42 -25.72
CA HIS A 384 12.62 -4.10 -25.63
C HIS A 384 11.79 -4.00 -24.36
N GLU A 385 11.71 -2.79 -23.84
CA GLU A 385 10.91 -2.44 -22.68
C GLU A 385 10.23 -1.09 -22.92
N ILE A 386 8.98 -0.95 -22.44
CA ILE A 386 8.19 0.28 -22.44
C ILE A 386 7.74 0.53 -21.01
N ASP A 387 8.03 1.72 -20.49
CA ASP A 387 7.90 2.07 -19.08
C ASP A 387 6.44 2.05 -18.60
N VAL A 388 5.54 2.53 -19.44
CA VAL A 388 4.10 2.58 -19.16
C VAL A 388 3.32 2.11 -20.38
N ALA A 389 2.39 1.20 -20.19
CA ALA A 389 1.50 0.76 -21.26
C ALA A 389 0.09 0.53 -20.69
N GLY A 390 -0.93 0.85 -21.49
CA GLY A 390 -2.34 0.65 -21.16
C GLY A 390 -3.10 0.02 -22.31
N ILE A 391 -4.08 -0.83 -22.00
CA ILE A 391 -4.94 -1.43 -23.02
C ILE A 391 -6.42 -1.30 -22.66
N SER A 392 -7.24 -1.17 -23.69
CA SER A 392 -8.69 -1.35 -23.68
C SER A 392 -9.05 -2.38 -24.74
N GLU A 393 -9.53 -3.55 -24.31
CA GLU A 393 -10.03 -4.59 -25.23
C GLU A 393 -11.31 -4.12 -25.93
N ALA A 394 -12.16 -3.38 -25.19
CA ALA A 394 -13.44 -2.88 -25.70
C ALA A 394 -13.27 -1.82 -26.79
N ASP A 395 -12.26 -0.95 -26.67
CA ASP A 395 -12.01 0.15 -27.61
C ASP A 395 -10.89 -0.15 -28.61
N ASP A 396 -10.33 -1.36 -28.59
CA ASP A 396 -9.16 -1.78 -29.40
C ASP A 396 -8.00 -0.75 -29.30
N LEU A 397 -7.78 -0.23 -28.07
CA LEU A 397 -6.85 0.86 -27.77
C LEU A 397 -5.59 0.35 -27.07
N LEU A 398 -4.45 0.73 -27.60
CA LEU A 398 -3.15 0.57 -26.97
C LEU A 398 -2.53 1.94 -26.68
N VAL A 399 -2.23 2.21 -25.42
CA VAL A 399 -1.45 3.38 -25.00
C VAL A 399 -0.05 2.94 -24.64
N LEU A 400 0.98 3.57 -25.22
CA LEU A 400 2.38 3.29 -24.93
C LEU A 400 3.07 4.56 -24.43
N GLY A 401 3.88 4.45 -23.37
CA GLY A 401 4.48 5.61 -22.73
C GLY A 401 5.92 5.43 -22.26
N GLU A 402 6.67 6.51 -22.30
CA GLU A 402 8.04 6.64 -21.74
C GLU A 402 8.05 7.68 -20.63
N CYS A 403 8.77 7.38 -19.54
CA CYS A 403 8.91 8.24 -18.38
C CYS A 403 10.34 8.73 -18.24
N LYS A 404 10.55 10.04 -18.20
CA LYS A 404 11.90 10.61 -18.10
C LYS A 404 12.03 11.56 -16.91
N PHE A 405 12.77 11.11 -15.91
CA PHE A 405 13.15 11.91 -14.75
C PHE A 405 14.52 12.56 -14.98
N TRP A 406 14.60 13.44 -15.99
CA TRP A 406 15.86 14.06 -16.41
C TRP A 406 15.94 15.52 -16.00
N ALA A 407 17.18 16.07 -15.93
CA ALA A 407 17.41 17.48 -15.63
C ALA A 407 16.98 18.42 -16.77
N GLY A 408 16.92 17.94 -18.00
CA GLY A 408 16.54 18.71 -19.19
C GLY A 408 15.21 18.24 -19.82
N PRO A 409 14.73 18.98 -20.83
CA PRO A 409 13.48 18.65 -21.51
C PRO A 409 13.62 17.37 -22.36
N VAL A 410 12.53 16.65 -22.51
CA VAL A 410 12.45 15.45 -23.37
C VAL A 410 12.32 15.87 -24.84
N GLY A 411 13.17 15.30 -25.69
CA GLY A 411 13.20 15.60 -27.13
C GLY A 411 12.42 14.63 -27.99
N ILE A 412 12.25 14.99 -29.27
CA ILE A 412 11.51 14.22 -30.28
C ILE A 412 12.10 12.82 -30.52
N ASN A 413 13.38 12.64 -30.26
CA ASN A 413 14.05 11.34 -30.39
C ASN A 413 13.44 10.26 -29.48
N ILE A 414 12.87 10.64 -28.34
CA ILE A 414 12.21 9.71 -27.40
C ILE A 414 10.90 9.21 -27.99
N LEU A 415 10.11 10.10 -28.63
CA LEU A 415 8.90 9.71 -29.35
C LEU A 415 9.24 8.73 -30.47
N ALA A 416 10.26 9.04 -31.31
CA ALA A 416 10.67 8.16 -32.38
C ALA A 416 11.13 6.77 -31.90
N GLN A 417 11.83 6.70 -30.75
CA GLN A 417 12.21 5.43 -30.14
C GLN A 417 10.99 4.65 -29.64
N LEU A 418 10.01 5.34 -29.05
CA LEU A 418 8.77 4.70 -28.58
C LEU A 418 7.95 4.16 -29.75
N GLU A 419 7.84 4.90 -30.84
CA GLU A 419 7.18 4.45 -32.09
C GLU A 419 7.87 3.20 -32.66
N GLN A 420 9.20 3.15 -32.67
CA GLN A 420 9.94 1.96 -33.05
C GLN A 420 9.65 0.76 -32.16
N LYS A 421 9.61 0.96 -30.83
CA LYS A 421 9.26 -0.10 -29.88
C LYS A 421 7.83 -0.60 -30.06
N ALA A 422 6.89 0.27 -30.45
CA ALA A 422 5.49 -0.08 -30.72
C ALA A 422 5.33 -1.16 -31.77
N GLU A 423 6.25 -1.23 -32.77
CA GLU A 423 6.25 -2.25 -33.82
C GLU A 423 6.48 -3.67 -33.28
N PHE A 424 7.10 -3.81 -32.10
CA PHE A 424 7.36 -5.11 -31.46
C PHE A 424 6.22 -5.56 -30.53
N VAL A 425 5.23 -4.69 -30.25
CA VAL A 425 4.08 -5.04 -29.44
C VAL A 425 3.07 -5.82 -30.28
N ASP A 426 3.07 -7.13 -30.10
CA ASP A 426 2.17 -8.05 -30.81
C ASP A 426 0.83 -8.20 -30.04
N TRP A 427 0.01 -7.16 -30.10
CA TRP A 427 -1.33 -7.11 -29.54
C TRP A 427 -2.24 -6.33 -30.48
N HIS A 428 -3.24 -6.94 -31.04
CA HIS A 428 -4.21 -6.39 -32.03
C HIS A 428 -3.56 -5.52 -33.11
N LYS A 429 -2.38 -5.94 -33.62
CA LYS A 429 -1.49 -5.10 -34.41
C LYS A 429 -2.14 -4.53 -35.69
N ASP A 430 -3.10 -5.27 -36.26
CA ASP A 430 -3.73 -4.88 -37.53
C ASP A 430 -4.95 -3.94 -37.35
N THR A 431 -5.51 -3.87 -36.14
CA THR A 431 -6.78 -3.17 -35.88
C THR A 431 -6.69 -2.09 -34.83
N ARG A 432 -5.77 -2.22 -33.88
CA ARG A 432 -5.66 -1.33 -32.73
C ARG A 432 -5.42 0.13 -33.08
N GLN A 433 -6.04 1.03 -32.34
CA GLN A 433 -5.60 2.41 -32.23
C GLN A 433 -4.42 2.50 -31.25
N THR A 434 -3.32 3.16 -31.66
CA THR A 434 -2.16 3.38 -30.76
C THR A 434 -2.08 4.85 -30.38
N VAL A 435 -1.88 5.13 -29.07
CA VAL A 435 -1.63 6.45 -28.51
C VAL A 435 -0.27 6.44 -27.82
N TYR A 436 0.53 7.44 -28.07
CA TYR A 436 1.85 7.64 -27.47
C TYR A 436 1.77 8.71 -26.40
N ILE A 437 2.26 8.40 -25.20
CA ILE A 437 2.26 9.33 -24.07
C ILE A 437 3.69 9.50 -23.54
N LEU A 438 4.11 10.73 -23.35
CA LEU A 438 5.43 11.01 -22.79
C LEU A 438 5.27 11.77 -21.47
N PHE A 439 5.92 11.25 -20.43
CA PHE A 439 5.95 11.86 -19.11
C PHE A 439 7.33 12.49 -18.86
N SER A 440 7.35 13.76 -18.47
CA SER A 440 8.58 14.49 -18.19
C SER A 440 8.48 15.37 -16.97
N ILE A 441 9.45 15.25 -16.06
CA ILE A 441 9.52 16.10 -14.88
C ILE A 441 9.97 17.54 -15.20
N ASN A 442 10.69 17.75 -16.30
CA ASN A 442 11.23 19.04 -16.71
C ASN A 442 10.75 19.52 -18.08
N GLY A 443 9.59 18.97 -18.54
CA GLY A 443 8.94 19.40 -19.77
C GLY A 443 9.58 18.86 -21.05
N PHE A 444 9.23 19.47 -22.17
CA PHE A 444 9.48 18.95 -23.51
C PHE A 444 10.14 20.00 -24.43
N SER A 445 10.91 19.54 -25.40
CA SER A 445 11.51 20.40 -26.42
C SER A 445 10.44 21.06 -27.29
N VAL A 446 10.76 22.22 -27.86
CA VAL A 446 9.83 22.97 -28.75
C VAL A 446 9.39 22.11 -29.95
N ASP A 447 10.32 21.36 -30.52
CA ASP A 447 10.02 20.46 -31.67
C ASP A 447 9.02 19.36 -31.30
N LEU A 448 9.17 18.76 -30.11
CA LEU A 448 8.26 17.73 -29.66
C LEU A 448 6.87 18.31 -29.31
N GLN A 449 6.81 19.49 -28.72
CA GLN A 449 5.55 20.20 -28.47
C GLN A 449 4.81 20.53 -29.79
N ALA A 450 5.54 20.94 -30.82
CA ALA A 450 4.97 21.20 -32.15
C ALA A 450 4.37 19.93 -32.77
N VAL A 451 5.09 18.80 -32.68
CA VAL A 451 4.59 17.50 -33.16
C VAL A 451 3.35 17.06 -32.39
N ALA A 452 3.35 17.16 -31.06
CA ALA A 452 2.20 16.78 -30.24
C ALA A 452 0.97 17.67 -30.53
N SER A 453 1.17 18.94 -30.82
CA SER A 453 0.07 19.87 -31.19
C SER A 453 -0.54 19.55 -32.57
N ALA A 454 0.22 18.91 -33.45
CA ALA A 454 -0.21 18.52 -34.80
C ALA A 454 -0.79 17.10 -34.86
N ARG A 455 -0.57 16.27 -33.84
CA ARG A 455 -0.97 14.86 -33.78
C ARG A 455 -1.92 14.59 -32.63
N HIS A 456 -3.04 13.93 -32.92
CA HIS A 456 -4.04 13.55 -31.92
C HIS A 456 -3.66 12.29 -31.13
N ASP A 457 -2.69 11.53 -31.60
CA ASP A 457 -2.20 10.29 -30.99
C ASP A 457 -0.94 10.48 -30.11
N VAL A 458 -0.50 11.73 -29.89
CA VAL A 458 0.65 12.06 -29.02
C VAL A 458 0.22 12.96 -27.87
N ILE A 459 0.45 12.51 -26.65
CA ILE A 459 0.09 13.21 -25.42
C ILE A 459 1.36 13.51 -24.62
N LEU A 460 1.50 14.73 -24.12
CA LEU A 460 2.62 15.17 -23.26
C LEU A 460 2.07 15.49 -21.86
N VAL A 461 2.71 14.94 -20.82
CA VAL A 461 2.26 15.05 -19.43
C VAL A 461 3.40 15.50 -18.51
#